data_df9713678bbc01a491d23942ab876a25
#
_entry.id   df9713678bbc01a491d23942ab876a25
#
_cell.length_a   1.000
_cell.length_b   1.000
_cell.length_c   1.000
_cell.angle_alpha   90.00
_cell.angle_beta   90.00
_cell.angle_gamma   90.00
#
_symmetry.space_group_name_H-M   'P 1'
#
loop_
_entity.id
_entity.type
_entity.pdbx_description
1 polymer ?
#
loop_
_entity_poly.entity_id
_entity_poly.type
_entity_poly.pdbx_seq_one_letter_code
_entity_poly.pdbx_strand_id
1 'polypeptide(L)'
;MAQVKLKGNPVQTSGNLPVVGSAAPDFKLTGTDMRDVSLEKFKGKKVVLNIFMSLDTSTCAASVRRFNSEVADHDDTVVLCISRDLPFAHARFCEAEGIEGVVSLSDMRDRSFGRDYGIELKDGPVAGLLARSVIVLNREGQVAYTQQVDELSQEPDYEKALAALAAIDQEPLDVCTTSFSAEDSRGEGPDEPCDDGRAG
;
A
#
# COMPACT_ATOMS: atom_id res chain seq x y z
N MET A 1 16.66 -10.91 -2.08
CA MET A 1 15.91 -11.81 -1.17
C MET A 1 16.23 -11.36 0.24
N ALA A 2 15.20 -11.05 1.01
CA ALA A 2 15.38 -10.74 2.42
C ALA A 2 15.40 -12.04 3.26
N GLN A 3 15.85 -11.92 4.49
CA GLN A 3 15.87 -13.00 5.46
C GLN A 3 15.12 -12.55 6.71
N VAL A 4 14.23 -13.39 7.18
CA VAL A 4 13.52 -13.25 8.46
C VAL A 4 13.84 -14.43 9.37
N LYS A 5 13.32 -14.42 10.58
CA LYS A 5 13.53 -15.52 11.53
C LYS A 5 12.19 -16.10 12.00
N LEU A 6 12.19 -17.40 12.22
CA LEU A 6 11.10 -18.08 12.93
C LEU A 6 11.70 -18.76 14.16
N LYS A 7 11.39 -18.23 15.35
CA LYS A 7 11.96 -18.70 16.62
C LYS A 7 13.48 -18.76 16.59
N GLY A 8 14.09 -17.69 16.05
CA GLY A 8 15.54 -17.56 15.91
C GLY A 8 16.18 -18.27 14.70
N ASN A 9 15.44 -19.13 13.99
CA ASN A 9 15.95 -19.83 12.80
C ASN A 9 15.73 -18.98 11.55
N PRO A 10 16.74 -18.81 10.68
CA PRO A 10 16.61 -18.01 9.46
C PRO A 10 15.67 -18.67 8.46
N VAL A 11 14.86 -17.85 7.81
CA VAL A 11 13.93 -18.22 6.71
C VAL A 11 14.07 -17.19 5.60
N GLN A 12 14.18 -17.65 4.35
CA GLN A 12 14.33 -16.77 3.19
C GLN A 12 12.98 -16.35 2.63
N THR A 13 12.91 -15.11 2.16
CA THR A 13 11.76 -14.62 1.40
C THR A 13 12.01 -14.67 -0.11
N SER A 14 10.94 -14.55 -0.91
CA SER A 14 11.03 -14.57 -2.38
C SER A 14 11.74 -13.34 -2.95
N GLY A 15 11.81 -12.24 -2.20
CA GLY A 15 12.38 -10.96 -2.65
C GLY A 15 12.57 -9.99 -1.49
N ASN A 16 12.39 -8.72 -1.79
CA ASN A 16 12.34 -7.62 -0.83
C ASN A 16 10.98 -6.91 -0.94
N LEU A 17 10.58 -6.23 0.12
CA LEU A 17 9.40 -5.35 0.08
C LEU A 17 9.57 -4.26 -1.00
N PRO A 18 8.47 -3.74 -1.55
CA PRO A 18 8.49 -2.60 -2.44
C PRO A 18 9.19 -1.39 -1.80
N VAL A 19 9.86 -0.59 -2.62
CA VAL A 19 10.66 0.56 -2.13
C VAL A 19 9.72 1.72 -1.79
N VAL A 20 9.98 2.39 -0.67
CA VAL A 20 9.26 3.63 -0.30
C VAL A 20 9.40 4.67 -1.41
N GLY A 21 8.30 5.31 -1.77
CA GLY A 21 8.21 6.26 -2.89
C GLY A 21 7.86 5.62 -4.25
N SER A 22 7.96 4.30 -4.40
CA SER A 22 7.54 3.62 -5.62
C SER A 22 6.03 3.35 -5.65
N ALA A 23 5.47 3.19 -6.84
CA ALA A 23 4.12 2.65 -6.97
C ALA A 23 4.08 1.22 -6.40
N ALA A 24 3.06 0.91 -5.60
CA ALA A 24 2.86 -0.44 -5.11
C ALA A 24 2.48 -1.37 -6.28
N PRO A 25 3.00 -2.62 -6.33
CA PRO A 25 2.53 -3.59 -7.30
C PRO A 25 1.02 -3.80 -7.19
N ASP A 26 0.33 -3.83 -8.32
CA ASP A 26 -1.09 -4.22 -8.31
C ASP A 26 -1.23 -5.67 -7.89
N PHE A 27 -2.41 -6.01 -7.38
CA PHE A 27 -2.69 -7.37 -6.93
C PHE A 27 -4.11 -7.81 -7.32
N LYS A 28 -4.30 -9.11 -7.33
CA LYS A 28 -5.59 -9.74 -7.46
C LYS A 28 -5.78 -10.74 -6.33
N LEU A 29 -6.49 -10.33 -5.29
CA LEU A 29 -6.75 -11.12 -4.09
C LEU A 29 -8.23 -11.52 -4.01
N THR A 30 -8.54 -12.56 -3.24
CA THR A 30 -9.91 -13.05 -3.09
C THR A 30 -10.52 -12.53 -1.80
N GLY A 31 -11.65 -11.82 -1.90
CA GLY A 31 -12.44 -11.37 -0.75
C GLY A 31 -13.23 -12.48 -0.09
N THR A 32 -13.81 -12.20 1.09
CA THR A 32 -14.66 -13.16 1.83
C THR A 32 -15.93 -13.56 1.07
N ASP A 33 -16.36 -12.73 0.12
CA ASP A 33 -17.46 -13.00 -0.82
C ASP A 33 -17.05 -13.82 -2.06
N MET A 34 -15.82 -14.32 -2.07
CA MET A 34 -15.20 -15.07 -3.18
C MET A 34 -14.98 -14.27 -4.46
N ARG A 35 -15.16 -12.96 -4.44
CA ARG A 35 -14.87 -12.06 -5.57
C ARG A 35 -13.41 -11.62 -5.55
N ASP A 36 -12.91 -11.32 -6.74
CA ASP A 36 -11.56 -10.78 -6.90
C ASP A 36 -11.54 -9.28 -6.54
N VAL A 37 -10.51 -8.89 -5.84
CA VAL A 37 -10.25 -7.51 -5.38
C VAL A 37 -8.86 -7.10 -5.82
N SER A 38 -8.75 -5.96 -6.50
CA SER A 38 -7.47 -5.33 -6.89
C SER A 38 -7.19 -4.08 -6.07
N LEU A 39 -5.96 -3.58 -6.12
CA LEU A 39 -5.56 -2.34 -5.44
C LEU A 39 -6.34 -1.13 -5.97
N GLU A 40 -6.71 -1.12 -7.24
CA GLU A 40 -7.45 -0.03 -7.87
C GLU A 40 -8.78 0.28 -7.17
N LYS A 41 -9.42 -0.72 -6.55
CA LYS A 41 -10.66 -0.55 -5.77
C LYS A 41 -10.51 0.47 -4.63
N PHE A 42 -9.29 0.67 -4.14
CA PHE A 42 -8.99 1.53 -3.00
C PHE A 42 -8.33 2.85 -3.40
N LYS A 43 -8.30 3.18 -4.69
CA LYS A 43 -7.76 4.44 -5.20
C LYS A 43 -8.42 5.65 -4.53
N GLY A 44 -7.61 6.64 -4.15
CA GLY A 44 -8.06 7.82 -3.43
C GLY A 44 -8.16 7.65 -1.92
N LYS A 45 -7.90 6.46 -1.38
CA LYS A 45 -7.83 6.18 0.05
C LYS A 45 -6.39 5.88 0.49
N LYS A 46 -6.09 6.15 1.72
CA LYS A 46 -4.89 5.60 2.38
C LYS A 46 -5.11 4.12 2.65
N VAL A 47 -4.11 3.30 2.40
CA VAL A 47 -4.24 1.84 2.53
C VAL A 47 -3.15 1.29 3.44
N VAL A 48 -3.53 0.49 4.43
CA VAL A 48 -2.61 -0.31 5.23
C VAL A 48 -2.72 -1.76 4.80
N LEU A 49 -1.63 -2.34 4.31
CA LEU A 49 -1.54 -3.77 4.07
C LEU A 49 -0.98 -4.42 5.34
N ASN A 50 -1.83 -5.08 6.12
CA ASN A 50 -1.46 -5.91 7.25
C ASN A 50 -1.33 -7.35 6.76
N ILE A 51 -0.09 -7.79 6.53
CA ILE A 51 0.23 -9.07 5.92
C ILE A 51 0.76 -10.02 6.98
N PHE A 52 0.27 -11.26 6.99
CA PHE A 52 0.64 -12.23 8.01
C PHE A 52 0.55 -13.68 7.51
N MET A 53 1.07 -14.61 8.31
CA MET A 53 1.14 -16.03 7.96
C MET A 53 -0.23 -16.70 7.99
N SER A 54 -0.99 -16.56 9.10
CA SER A 54 -2.31 -17.17 9.28
C SER A 54 -3.05 -16.54 10.45
N LEU A 55 -4.36 -16.38 10.31
CA LEU A 55 -5.28 -15.94 11.36
C LEU A 55 -5.31 -16.88 12.58
N ASP A 56 -4.96 -18.15 12.38
CA ASP A 56 -4.92 -19.16 13.44
C ASP A 56 -3.68 -19.05 14.34
N THR A 57 -2.85 -18.01 14.15
CA THR A 57 -1.77 -17.69 15.09
C THR A 57 -2.13 -16.49 15.97
N SER A 58 -1.81 -16.57 17.28
CA SER A 58 -2.18 -15.53 18.27
C SER A 58 -1.69 -14.12 17.89
N THR A 59 -0.45 -14.01 17.40
CA THR A 59 0.16 -12.74 17.01
C THR A 59 -0.52 -12.15 15.75
N CYS A 60 -0.92 -12.98 14.79
CA CYS A 60 -1.64 -12.50 13.61
C CYS A 60 -3.04 -12.01 13.97
N ALA A 61 -3.77 -12.77 14.79
CA ALA A 61 -5.08 -12.37 15.31
C ALA A 61 -4.99 -11.05 16.09
N ALA A 62 -3.94 -10.87 16.92
CA ALA A 62 -3.71 -9.63 17.65
C ALA A 62 -3.51 -8.43 16.70
N SER A 63 -2.73 -8.60 15.61
CA SER A 63 -2.50 -7.52 14.65
C SER A 63 -3.77 -7.09 13.92
N VAL A 64 -4.66 -8.04 13.59
CA VAL A 64 -5.95 -7.71 12.97
C VAL A 64 -6.84 -6.90 13.92
N ARG A 65 -6.94 -7.33 15.19
CA ARG A 65 -7.70 -6.59 16.22
C ARG A 65 -7.15 -5.19 16.43
N ARG A 66 -5.81 -5.07 16.51
CA ARG A 66 -5.15 -3.78 16.75
C ARG A 66 -5.43 -2.81 15.62
N PHE A 67 -5.19 -3.19 14.37
CA PHE A 67 -5.49 -2.33 13.23
C PHE A 67 -6.98 -2.02 13.09
N ASN A 68 -7.88 -2.98 13.39
CA ASN A 68 -9.31 -2.71 13.38
C ASN A 68 -9.69 -1.59 14.37
N SER A 69 -9.11 -1.58 15.57
CA SER A 69 -9.38 -0.54 16.57
C SER A 69 -8.73 0.81 16.23
N GLU A 70 -7.51 0.81 15.68
CA GLU A 70 -6.75 2.03 15.40
C GLU A 70 -7.30 2.82 14.20
N VAL A 71 -7.95 2.16 13.26
CA VAL A 71 -8.48 2.83 12.06
C VAL A 71 -9.98 3.06 12.09
N ALA A 72 -10.66 2.67 13.16
CA ALA A 72 -12.11 2.78 13.27
C ALA A 72 -12.64 4.21 13.04
N ASP A 73 -11.83 5.22 13.40
CA ASP A 73 -12.18 6.64 13.30
C ASP A 73 -11.61 7.33 12.03
N HIS A 74 -11.04 6.55 11.09
CA HIS A 74 -10.38 7.09 9.89
C HIS A 74 -11.15 6.71 8.61
N ASP A 75 -12.17 7.47 8.24
CA ASP A 75 -13.04 7.21 7.08
C ASP A 75 -12.30 7.15 5.73
N ASP A 76 -11.14 7.78 5.62
CA ASP A 76 -10.31 7.82 4.42
C ASP A 76 -9.20 6.74 4.38
N THR A 77 -9.16 5.87 5.39
CA THR A 77 -8.17 4.80 5.53
C THR A 77 -8.82 3.42 5.42
N VAL A 78 -8.18 2.51 4.73
CA VAL A 78 -8.62 1.12 4.62
C VAL A 78 -7.49 0.20 5.06
N VAL A 79 -7.79 -0.75 5.95
CA VAL A 79 -6.86 -1.83 6.30
C VAL A 79 -7.22 -3.09 5.53
N LEU A 80 -6.25 -3.62 4.80
CA LEU A 80 -6.34 -4.89 4.10
C LEU A 80 -5.58 -5.96 4.91
N CYS A 81 -6.29 -6.91 5.46
CA CYS A 81 -5.73 -8.05 6.18
C CYS A 81 -5.51 -9.20 5.21
N ILE A 82 -4.23 -9.50 4.92
CA ILE A 82 -3.85 -10.39 3.82
C ILE A 82 -3.08 -11.60 4.32
N SER A 83 -3.54 -12.79 3.95
CA SER A 83 -2.85 -14.06 4.21
C SER A 83 -3.16 -15.08 3.11
N ARG A 84 -2.69 -16.32 3.28
CA ARG A 84 -3.08 -17.47 2.44
C ARG A 84 -4.17 -18.33 3.06
N ASP A 85 -4.74 -17.90 4.18
CA ASP A 85 -5.95 -18.52 4.71
C ASP A 85 -7.09 -18.45 3.70
N LEU A 86 -8.00 -19.41 3.74
CA LEU A 86 -9.16 -19.40 2.87
C LEU A 86 -10.08 -18.22 3.24
N PRO A 87 -10.79 -17.63 2.26
CA PRO A 87 -11.77 -16.57 2.51
C PRO A 87 -12.83 -16.94 3.58
N PHE A 88 -13.19 -18.21 3.66
CA PHE A 88 -14.11 -18.73 4.68
C PHE A 88 -13.52 -18.66 6.10
N ALA A 89 -12.21 -18.88 6.24
CA ALA A 89 -11.54 -18.74 7.53
C ALA A 89 -11.48 -17.28 7.97
N HIS A 90 -11.19 -16.36 7.02
CA HIS A 90 -11.26 -14.92 7.25
C HIS A 90 -12.66 -14.48 7.70
N ALA A 91 -13.71 -14.91 6.99
CA ALA A 91 -15.09 -14.57 7.34
C ALA A 91 -15.46 -15.06 8.74
N ARG A 92 -15.19 -16.33 9.05
CA ARG A 92 -15.43 -16.92 10.37
C ARG A 92 -14.69 -16.17 11.48
N PHE A 93 -13.43 -15.80 11.25
CA PHE A 93 -12.63 -15.07 12.23
C PHE A 93 -13.23 -13.68 12.50
N CYS A 94 -13.53 -12.91 11.45
CA CYS A 94 -14.11 -11.58 11.59
C CYS A 94 -15.47 -11.63 12.31
N GLU A 95 -16.32 -12.60 11.98
CA GLU A 95 -17.61 -12.79 12.65
C GLU A 95 -17.43 -13.14 14.13
N ALA A 96 -16.56 -14.09 14.46
CA ALA A 96 -16.32 -14.52 15.83
C ALA A 96 -15.72 -13.42 16.72
N GLU A 97 -14.93 -12.52 16.14
CA GLU A 97 -14.22 -11.44 16.84
C GLU A 97 -14.96 -10.08 16.77
N GLY A 98 -16.07 -9.99 16.03
CA GLY A 98 -16.80 -8.72 15.83
C GLY A 98 -15.98 -7.67 15.07
N ILE A 99 -15.19 -8.10 14.09
CA ILE A 99 -14.29 -7.23 13.32
C ILE A 99 -15.00 -6.79 12.03
N GLU A 100 -15.25 -5.49 11.90
CA GLU A 100 -15.96 -4.89 10.76
C GLU A 100 -15.15 -3.81 10.04
N GLY A 101 -14.11 -3.24 10.68
CA GLY A 101 -13.33 -2.10 10.16
C GLY A 101 -12.20 -2.48 9.19
N VAL A 102 -12.03 -3.77 8.87
CA VAL A 102 -10.96 -4.23 7.96
C VAL A 102 -11.51 -5.01 6.77
N VAL A 103 -10.76 -5.02 5.68
CA VAL A 103 -11.05 -5.83 4.50
C VAL A 103 -10.14 -7.06 4.51
N SER A 104 -10.72 -8.23 4.64
CA SER A 104 -9.99 -9.51 4.65
C SER A 104 -9.83 -10.06 3.24
N LEU A 105 -8.59 -10.37 2.85
CA LEU A 105 -8.23 -10.80 1.50
C LEU A 105 -7.30 -12.03 1.54
N SER A 106 -7.49 -12.94 0.63
CA SER A 106 -6.71 -14.18 0.51
C SER A 106 -5.87 -14.23 -0.77
N ASP A 107 -4.57 -14.54 -0.63
CA ASP A 107 -3.63 -14.84 -1.72
C ASP A 107 -3.65 -16.35 -2.09
N MET A 108 -4.80 -17.02 -1.98
CA MET A 108 -4.88 -18.47 -2.15
C MET A 108 -4.87 -18.95 -3.61
N ARG A 109 -5.37 -18.11 -4.56
CA ARG A 109 -5.61 -18.55 -5.94
C ARG A 109 -4.33 -18.69 -6.75
N ASP A 110 -3.72 -17.60 -7.15
CA ASP A 110 -2.53 -17.60 -8.01
C ASP A 110 -1.21 -17.35 -7.25
N ARG A 111 -1.32 -16.90 -6.01
CA ARG A 111 -0.19 -16.62 -5.12
C ARG A 111 0.80 -15.59 -5.68
N SER A 112 0.35 -14.72 -6.58
CA SER A 112 1.19 -13.69 -7.19
C SER A 112 1.59 -12.62 -6.19
N PHE A 113 0.65 -12.23 -5.31
CA PHE A 113 0.88 -11.20 -4.30
C PHE A 113 2.14 -11.46 -3.46
N GLY A 114 2.28 -12.67 -2.92
CA GLY A 114 3.46 -13.03 -2.11
C GLY A 114 4.78 -12.92 -2.86
N ARG A 115 4.78 -13.20 -4.17
CA ARG A 115 5.97 -13.10 -5.05
C ARG A 115 6.25 -11.64 -5.43
N ASP A 116 5.23 -10.90 -5.85
CA ASP A 116 5.36 -9.53 -6.37
C ASP A 116 5.75 -8.54 -5.26
N TYR A 117 5.29 -8.79 -4.04
CA TYR A 117 5.69 -8.06 -2.84
C TYR A 117 6.96 -8.60 -2.17
N GLY A 118 7.55 -9.67 -2.68
CA GLY A 118 8.80 -10.24 -2.20
C GLY A 118 8.74 -10.92 -0.83
N ILE A 119 7.55 -11.30 -0.37
CA ILE A 119 7.28 -11.75 1.01
C ILE A 119 6.88 -13.22 1.14
N GLU A 120 6.85 -13.97 0.05
CA GLU A 120 6.61 -15.42 0.14
C GLU A 120 7.79 -16.10 0.84
N LEU A 121 7.54 -16.86 1.88
CA LEU A 121 8.53 -17.66 2.58
C LEU A 121 8.92 -18.87 1.73
N LYS A 122 10.22 -19.04 1.48
CA LYS A 122 10.74 -20.02 0.51
C LYS A 122 11.20 -21.32 1.11
N ASP A 123 11.51 -21.32 2.42
CA ASP A 123 12.07 -22.46 3.11
C ASP A 123 11.54 -22.60 4.53
N GLY A 124 12.04 -23.60 5.26
CA GLY A 124 11.64 -23.92 6.62
C GLY A 124 10.19 -24.47 6.73
N PRO A 125 9.70 -24.62 7.96
CA PRO A 125 8.37 -25.23 8.20
C PRO A 125 7.20 -24.36 7.77
N VAL A 126 7.45 -23.08 7.46
CA VAL A 126 6.44 -22.08 7.05
C VAL A 126 6.56 -21.73 5.56
N ALA A 127 7.32 -22.51 4.80
CA ALA A 127 7.46 -22.33 3.37
C ALA A 127 6.09 -22.27 2.68
N GLY A 128 5.93 -21.34 1.77
CA GLY A 128 4.67 -21.13 1.06
C GLY A 128 3.70 -20.20 1.77
N LEU A 129 3.95 -19.75 2.99
CA LEU A 129 3.18 -18.70 3.67
C LEU A 129 3.74 -17.30 3.37
N LEU A 130 3.07 -16.27 3.85
CA LEU A 130 3.51 -14.88 3.72
C LEU A 130 4.27 -14.44 4.97
N ALA A 131 5.40 -13.76 4.78
CA ALA A 131 6.15 -13.14 5.88
C ALA A 131 5.35 -11.98 6.48
N ARG A 132 5.39 -11.85 7.81
CA ARG A 132 4.75 -10.74 8.51
C ARG A 132 5.33 -9.41 8.06
N SER A 133 4.48 -8.56 7.50
CA SER A 133 4.86 -7.27 6.97
C SER A 133 3.72 -6.26 7.09
N VAL A 134 4.08 -4.99 7.24
CA VAL A 134 3.14 -3.87 7.16
C VAL A 134 3.62 -2.93 6.08
N ILE A 135 2.70 -2.52 5.20
CA ILE A 135 2.96 -1.54 4.15
C ILE A 135 1.86 -0.47 4.22
N VAL A 136 2.25 0.79 4.18
CA VAL A 136 1.31 1.91 4.10
C VAL A 136 1.42 2.53 2.72
N LEU A 137 0.27 2.74 2.08
CA LEU A 137 0.17 3.39 0.78
C LEU A 137 -0.57 4.72 0.91
N ASN A 138 -0.12 5.72 0.16
CA ASN A 138 -0.81 6.99 0.03
C ASN A 138 -2.02 6.87 -0.92
N ARG A 139 -2.75 7.97 -1.12
CA ARG A 139 -3.98 8.01 -1.94
C ARG A 139 -3.75 7.72 -3.43
N GLU A 140 -2.52 7.91 -3.90
CA GLU A 140 -2.07 7.62 -5.26
C GLU A 140 -1.61 6.17 -5.44
N GLY A 141 -1.59 5.37 -4.35
CA GLY A 141 -1.10 3.98 -4.35
C GLY A 141 0.42 3.86 -4.32
N GLN A 142 1.12 4.91 -3.89
CA GLN A 142 2.57 4.86 -3.68
C GLN A 142 2.89 4.39 -2.26
N VAL A 143 4.00 3.71 -2.12
CA VAL A 143 4.48 3.18 -0.84
C VAL A 143 5.01 4.31 0.04
N ALA A 144 4.32 4.62 1.13
CA ALA A 144 4.74 5.61 2.12
C ALA A 144 5.59 4.98 3.24
N TYR A 145 5.34 3.73 3.58
CA TYR A 145 6.08 3.02 4.64
C TYR A 145 6.09 1.52 4.38
N THR A 146 7.19 0.86 4.77
CA THR A 146 7.29 -0.60 4.77
C THR A 146 7.99 -1.10 6.01
N GLN A 147 7.49 -2.19 6.56
CA GLN A 147 8.17 -2.96 7.60
C GLN A 147 8.02 -4.45 7.32
N GLN A 148 9.14 -5.14 7.22
CA GLN A 148 9.18 -6.60 7.35
C GLN A 148 9.64 -6.92 8.76
N VAL A 149 8.87 -7.72 9.50
CA VAL A 149 9.19 -8.08 10.88
C VAL A 149 10.29 -9.15 10.86
N ASP A 150 11.41 -8.85 11.51
CA ASP A 150 12.59 -9.74 11.52
C ASP A 150 12.32 -11.11 12.16
N GLU A 151 11.52 -11.14 13.23
CA GLU A 151 11.10 -12.37 13.88
C GLU A 151 9.59 -12.57 13.70
N LEU A 152 9.20 -13.58 12.92
CA LEU A 152 7.82 -13.84 12.50
C LEU A 152 6.84 -14.05 13.66
N SER A 153 7.33 -14.40 14.85
CA SER A 153 6.53 -14.55 16.07
C SER A 153 6.28 -13.24 16.81
N GLN A 154 6.90 -12.12 16.40
CA GLN A 154 6.69 -10.80 16.98
C GLN A 154 5.63 -10.02 16.24
N GLU A 155 5.02 -9.06 16.94
CA GLU A 155 4.09 -8.10 16.36
C GLU A 155 4.84 -7.03 15.56
N PRO A 156 4.18 -6.39 14.57
CA PRO A 156 4.76 -5.25 13.86
C PRO A 156 4.79 -4.00 14.74
N ASP A 157 5.53 -3.00 14.32
CA ASP A 157 5.57 -1.68 14.95
C ASP A 157 4.35 -0.86 14.48
N TYR A 158 3.28 -0.93 15.23
CA TYR A 158 2.03 -0.23 14.93
C TYR A 158 2.19 1.29 14.95
N GLU A 159 3.00 1.81 15.90
CA GLU A 159 3.20 3.26 16.06
C GLU A 159 3.85 3.87 14.82
N LYS A 160 4.85 3.20 14.25
CA LYS A 160 5.49 3.67 13.01
C LYS A 160 4.55 3.60 11.82
N ALA A 161 3.73 2.56 11.71
CA ALA A 161 2.75 2.45 10.64
C ALA A 161 1.68 3.56 10.74
N LEU A 162 1.18 3.85 11.94
CA LEU A 162 0.22 4.92 12.19
C LEU A 162 0.83 6.31 12.01
N ALA A 163 2.08 6.52 12.42
CA ALA A 163 2.81 7.76 12.17
C ALA A 163 2.98 8.01 10.66
N ALA A 164 3.27 6.98 9.88
CA ALA A 164 3.34 7.08 8.43
C ALA A 164 2.00 7.43 7.79
N LEU A 165 0.88 6.88 8.30
CA LEU A 165 -0.48 7.27 7.88
C LEU A 165 -0.76 8.75 8.15
N ALA A 166 -0.39 9.24 9.33
CA ALA A 166 -0.58 10.65 9.71
C ALA A 166 0.30 11.59 8.87
N ALA A 167 1.50 11.16 8.49
CA ALA A 167 2.42 11.94 7.65
C ALA A 167 1.86 12.19 6.25
N ILE A 168 1.09 11.25 5.67
CA ILE A 168 0.44 11.42 4.35
C ILE A 168 -0.46 12.66 4.31
N ASP A 169 -1.12 12.99 5.43
CA ASP A 169 -2.02 14.16 5.51
C ASP A 169 -1.26 15.48 5.67
N GLN A 170 0.03 15.42 6.02
CA GLN A 170 0.89 16.60 6.23
C GLN A 170 1.73 16.95 5.01
N GLU A 171 1.81 16.08 4.00
CA GLU A 171 2.44 16.43 2.73
C GLU A 171 1.57 17.46 2.00
N PRO A 172 2.10 18.67 1.69
CA PRO A 172 1.37 19.61 0.86
C PRO A 172 1.12 18.95 -0.50
N LEU A 173 -0.12 19.03 -0.96
CA LEU A 173 -0.42 18.74 -2.36
C LEU A 173 0.51 19.64 -3.18
N ASP A 174 1.50 19.06 -3.86
CA ASP A 174 2.29 19.75 -4.86
C ASP A 174 1.33 20.22 -5.96
N VAL A 175 0.75 21.40 -5.73
CA VAL A 175 0.09 22.14 -6.78
C VAL A 175 1.23 22.54 -7.72
N CYS A 176 1.37 21.81 -8.80
CA CYS A 176 2.20 22.18 -9.93
C CYS A 176 1.67 23.53 -10.46
N THR A 177 2.09 24.63 -9.80
CA THR A 177 1.96 25.98 -10.32
C THR A 177 2.98 26.08 -11.44
N THR A 178 2.58 25.68 -12.65
CA THR A 178 3.19 26.20 -13.86
C THR A 178 2.92 27.71 -13.85
N SER A 179 3.86 28.44 -13.25
CA SER A 179 3.96 29.87 -13.44
C SER A 179 4.33 30.10 -14.91
N PHE A 180 3.32 30.36 -15.71
CA PHE A 180 3.47 30.88 -17.04
C PHE A 180 3.89 32.36 -16.85
N SER A 181 5.21 32.57 -16.81
CA SER A 181 5.79 33.94 -16.89
C SER A 181 5.57 34.45 -18.30
N ALA A 182 4.53 35.25 -18.48
CA ALA A 182 4.42 36.11 -19.63
C ALA A 182 5.47 37.23 -19.47
N GLU A 183 6.63 37.05 -20.06
CA GLU A 183 7.56 38.17 -20.29
C GLU A 183 7.02 39.00 -21.42
N ASP A 184 6.53 40.16 -21.02
CA ASP A 184 6.19 41.31 -21.83
C ASP A 184 7.50 41.86 -22.47
N SER A 185 7.73 41.57 -23.73
CA SER A 185 8.76 42.26 -24.52
C SER A 185 8.10 43.34 -25.35
N ARG A 186 8.06 44.56 -24.76
CA ARG A 186 7.92 45.80 -25.52
C ARG A 186 9.14 45.99 -26.38
N GLY A 187 8.99 45.86 -27.67
CA GLY A 187 9.92 46.33 -28.69
C GLY A 187 9.33 47.53 -29.44
N GLU A 188 9.76 48.71 -29.05
CA GLU A 188 9.61 49.92 -29.87
C GLU A 188 10.47 49.75 -31.11
N GLY A 189 9.93 50.10 -32.27
CA GLY A 189 10.71 50.26 -33.49
C GLY A 189 9.98 51.11 -34.51
N PRO A 190 10.65 51.91 -35.34
CA PRO A 190 10.22 53.24 -35.68
C PRO A 190 9.37 53.35 -36.94
N ASP A 191 8.70 54.51 -37.00
CA ASP A 191 8.01 55.12 -38.13
C ASP A 191 8.81 55.04 -39.43
N GLU A 192 8.14 54.67 -40.52
CA GLU A 192 8.44 55.26 -41.84
C GLU A 192 7.19 55.28 -42.73
N PRO A 193 7.13 56.22 -43.69
CA PRO A 193 5.90 56.87 -44.09
C PRO A 193 5.30 56.29 -45.37
N CYS A 194 4.02 56.67 -45.55
CA CYS A 194 3.23 56.48 -46.76
C CYS A 194 3.97 56.98 -48.00
N ASP A 195 3.99 56.21 -49.05
CA ASP A 195 4.18 56.71 -50.41
C ASP A 195 3.04 56.25 -51.29
N ASP A 196 2.45 57.30 -51.90
CA ASP A 196 1.42 57.26 -52.93
C ASP A 196 2.00 56.83 -54.26
N GLY A 197 1.38 55.89 -54.93
CA GLY A 197 1.84 55.47 -56.26
C GLY A 197 0.78 54.76 -57.08
N ARG A 198 -0.15 55.39 -57.50
CA ARG A 198 -0.92 55.53 -58.75
C ARG A 198 -0.42 54.70 -59.94
N ALA A 199 -1.40 54.15 -60.62
CA ALA A 199 -1.57 53.94 -62.06
C ALA A 199 -0.99 52.68 -62.72
N GLY A 200 -1.90 52.00 -63.42
CA GLY A 200 -1.65 51.01 -64.46
C GLY A 200 -2.79 50.04 -64.60
#